data_f4ebbf7e35b18f7d57a60bdeb132063c
#
_entry.id   f4ebbf7e35b18f7d57a60bdeb132063c
#
_cell.length_a   1.000
_cell.length_b   1.000
_cell.length_c   1.000
_cell.angle_alpha   90.00
_cell.angle_beta   90.00
_cell.angle_gamma   90.00
#
_symmetry.space_group_name_H-M   'P 1'
#
loop_
_entity.id
_entity.type
_entity.pdbx_description
1 polymer ?
#
loop_
_entity_poly.entity_id
_entity_poly.type
_entity_poly.pdbx_seq_one_letter_code
_entity_poly.pdbx_strand_id
1 'polypeptide(L)'
;MELVRATAFEVPELLALPEERLEEFYAQLPDLTLYRRYFHNIQRRRPHTLSQAEEQLLAAAGELSQAPDDIFSKLTDADLTFPDAVDGQGQAHPLSNGSYTLLMSSPDRALRKSAFENLYSVYGGMKNTLAATLAAQVKQLQFFSKARRYPSALAASLDGTHVPEEVYHNLISTVRANPVSYTHLTLPT
;
A
#
# COMPACT_ATOMS: atom_id res chain seq x y z
N MET A 1 11.87 6.43 21.95
CA MET A 1 10.48 6.55 22.45
C MET A 1 10.23 7.83 23.24
N GLU A 2 11.19 8.32 24.00
CA GLU A 2 11.04 9.52 24.85
C GLU A 2 10.88 10.82 24.02
N LEU A 3 11.64 11.00 22.94
CA LEU A 3 11.54 12.16 22.05
C LEU A 3 10.17 12.28 21.37
N VAL A 4 9.61 11.17 20.93
CA VAL A 4 8.28 11.13 20.28
C VAL A 4 7.16 11.52 21.25
N ARG A 5 7.31 11.19 22.54
CA ARG A 5 6.37 11.64 23.58
C ARG A 5 6.53 13.13 23.90
N ALA A 6 7.76 13.63 23.89
CA ALA A 6 8.05 15.03 24.19
C ALA A 6 7.53 15.98 23.12
N THR A 7 7.39 15.53 21.85
CA THR A 7 6.92 16.35 20.72
C THR A 7 5.49 16.02 20.27
N ALA A 8 4.81 15.11 20.97
CA ALA A 8 3.45 14.67 20.58
C ALA A 8 2.38 15.78 20.58
N PHE A 9 2.64 16.91 21.26
CA PHE A 9 1.75 18.06 21.29
C PHE A 9 1.89 19.00 20.07
N GLU A 10 3.02 18.93 19.35
CA GLU A 10 3.33 19.87 18.26
C GLU A 10 2.29 19.82 17.12
N VAL A 11 1.96 18.64 16.64
CA VAL A 11 1.01 18.50 15.52
C VAL A 11 -0.39 18.96 15.88
N PRO A 12 -0.99 18.61 17.03
CA PRO A 12 -2.27 19.16 17.47
C PRO A 12 -2.27 20.69 17.61
N GLU A 13 -1.21 21.27 18.18
CA GLU A 13 -1.08 22.73 18.29
C GLU A 13 -0.97 23.40 16.93
N LEU A 14 -0.16 22.86 16.02
CA LEU A 14 -0.03 23.37 14.65
C LEU A 14 -1.34 23.26 13.86
N LEU A 15 -2.12 22.20 14.08
CA LEU A 15 -3.45 22.05 13.50
C LEU A 15 -4.46 23.05 14.05
N ALA A 16 -4.30 23.50 15.30
CA ALA A 16 -5.16 24.50 15.91
C ALA A 16 -4.86 25.92 15.43
N LEU A 17 -3.65 26.19 14.90
CA LEU A 17 -3.25 27.52 14.43
C LEU A 17 -4.02 27.92 13.16
N PRO A 18 -4.68 29.10 13.12
CA PRO A 18 -5.23 29.65 11.89
C PRO A 18 -4.13 29.88 10.84
N GLU A 19 -4.50 29.78 9.55
CA GLU A 19 -3.55 29.96 8.45
C GLU A 19 -2.97 31.40 8.44
N GLU A 20 -3.79 32.39 8.76
CA GLU A 20 -3.39 33.80 8.88
C GLU A 20 -2.27 33.97 9.93
N ARG A 21 -2.32 33.20 11.01
CA ARG A 21 -1.32 33.26 12.07
C ARG A 21 0.04 32.71 11.63
N LEU A 22 0.04 31.68 10.77
CA LEU A 22 1.27 31.19 10.17
C LEU A 22 1.90 32.20 9.21
N GLU A 23 1.10 32.92 8.41
CA GLU A 23 1.61 33.96 7.54
C GLU A 23 2.21 35.13 8.35
N GLU A 24 1.62 35.51 9.49
CA GLU A 24 2.23 36.47 10.41
C GLU A 24 3.60 35.99 10.92
N PHE A 25 3.75 34.73 11.27
CA PHE A 25 5.03 34.17 11.71
C PHE A 25 6.07 34.17 10.61
N TYR A 26 5.70 33.86 9.36
CA TYR A 26 6.63 33.97 8.22
C TYR A 26 7.07 35.41 7.96
N ALA A 27 6.22 36.37 8.18
CA ALA A 27 6.56 37.80 8.07
C ALA A 27 7.53 38.26 9.16
N GLN A 28 7.37 37.75 10.40
CA GLN A 28 8.23 38.07 11.53
C GLN A 28 9.56 37.34 11.53
N LEU A 29 9.58 36.09 11.03
CA LEU A 29 10.75 35.21 10.96
C LEU A 29 10.90 34.62 9.55
N PRO A 30 11.59 35.32 8.64
CA PRO A 30 11.77 34.86 7.26
C PRO A 30 12.37 33.45 7.12
N ASP A 31 13.24 33.03 8.05
CA ASP A 31 13.86 31.70 8.05
C ASP A 31 12.82 30.59 8.23
N LEU A 32 11.66 30.88 8.81
CA LEU A 32 10.56 29.91 8.96
C LEU A 32 9.97 29.49 7.59
N THR A 33 10.17 30.30 6.55
CA THR A 33 9.71 29.99 5.19
C THR A 33 10.31 28.69 4.63
N LEU A 34 11.49 28.27 5.12
CA LEU A 34 12.11 26.98 4.79
C LEU A 34 11.16 25.80 5.15
N TYR A 35 10.35 25.97 6.18
CA TYR A 35 9.43 24.96 6.70
C TYR A 35 8.00 25.11 6.17
N ARG A 36 7.74 26.06 5.27
CA ARG A 36 6.39 26.35 4.72
C ARG A 36 5.72 25.09 4.20
N ARG A 37 6.44 24.23 3.48
CA ARG A 37 5.89 22.96 2.97
C ARG A 37 5.51 21.98 4.08
N TYR A 38 6.29 21.92 5.15
CA TYR A 38 6.03 21.08 6.32
C TYR A 38 4.73 21.53 7.00
N PHE A 39 4.60 22.81 7.32
CA PHE A 39 3.39 23.35 7.94
C PHE A 39 2.16 23.20 7.04
N HIS A 40 2.29 23.49 5.75
CA HIS A 40 1.21 23.27 4.79
C HIS A 40 0.74 21.81 4.77
N ASN A 41 1.64 20.83 4.80
CA ASN A 41 1.29 19.42 4.85
C ASN A 41 0.57 19.02 6.14
N ILE A 42 0.86 19.67 7.27
CA ILE A 42 0.12 19.48 8.51
C ILE A 42 -1.27 20.10 8.39
N GLN A 43 -1.36 21.38 7.98
CA GLN A 43 -2.62 22.11 7.88
C GLN A 43 -3.61 21.45 6.91
N ARG A 44 -3.13 20.91 5.82
CA ARG A 44 -3.92 20.17 4.84
C ARG A 44 -4.68 18.97 5.45
N ARG A 45 -4.15 18.39 6.51
CA ARG A 45 -4.78 17.27 7.24
C ARG A 45 -5.89 17.69 8.18
N ARG A 46 -6.07 18.98 8.43
CA ARG A 46 -7.09 19.50 9.38
C ARG A 46 -8.51 18.97 9.11
N PRO A 47 -9.04 18.93 7.87
CA PRO A 47 -10.36 18.39 7.58
C PRO A 47 -10.52 16.92 7.92
N HIS A 48 -9.39 16.18 7.95
CA HIS A 48 -9.29 14.74 8.14
C HIS A 48 -8.81 14.35 9.55
N THR A 49 -8.59 15.35 10.42
CA THR A 49 -8.26 15.14 11.82
C THR A 49 -9.55 15.18 12.63
N LEU A 50 -9.72 14.21 13.49
CA LEU A 50 -10.93 14.03 14.31
C LEU A 50 -10.73 14.58 15.73
N SER A 51 -11.77 14.48 16.55
CA SER A 51 -11.64 14.77 17.97
C SER A 51 -10.68 13.78 18.65
N GLN A 52 -10.11 14.17 19.78
CA GLN A 52 -9.17 13.33 20.53
C GLN A 52 -9.76 11.95 20.87
N ALA A 53 -11.02 11.87 21.24
CA ALA A 53 -11.68 10.61 21.56
C ALA A 53 -11.84 9.71 20.33
N GLU A 54 -12.20 10.30 19.17
CA GLU A 54 -12.31 9.57 17.91
C GLU A 54 -10.94 9.10 17.41
N GLU A 55 -9.88 9.92 17.54
CA GLU A 55 -8.51 9.52 17.18
C GLU A 55 -8.01 8.38 18.07
N GLN A 56 -8.31 8.38 19.37
CA GLN A 56 -7.99 7.28 20.27
C GLN A 56 -8.71 5.99 19.87
N LEU A 57 -9.99 6.09 19.48
CA LEU A 57 -10.76 4.95 18.99
C LEU A 57 -10.20 4.40 17.69
N LEU A 58 -9.84 5.26 16.73
CA LEU A 58 -9.23 4.83 15.46
C LEU A 58 -7.83 4.24 15.68
N ALA A 59 -7.07 4.77 16.63
CA ALA A 59 -5.77 4.19 16.99
C ALA A 59 -5.92 2.77 17.56
N ALA A 60 -6.90 2.55 18.44
CA ALA A 60 -7.22 1.21 18.95
C ALA A 60 -7.70 0.25 17.84
N ALA A 61 -8.48 0.76 16.86
CA ALA A 61 -8.90 -0.02 15.71
C ALA A 61 -7.73 -0.35 14.76
N GLY A 62 -6.60 0.37 14.85
CA GLY A 62 -5.40 0.18 14.04
C GLY A 62 -4.82 -1.25 14.17
N GLU A 63 -4.82 -1.82 15.36
CA GLU A 63 -4.35 -3.20 15.56
C GLU A 63 -5.23 -4.22 14.82
N LEU A 64 -6.55 -4.04 14.84
CA LEU A 64 -7.49 -4.90 14.09
C LEU A 64 -7.31 -4.76 12.58
N SER A 65 -6.86 -3.61 12.13
CA SER A 65 -6.68 -3.34 10.71
C SER A 65 -5.49 -4.08 10.08
N GLN A 66 -4.55 -4.56 10.88
CA GLN A 66 -3.42 -5.36 10.39
C GLN A 66 -3.81 -6.82 10.10
N ALA A 67 -4.92 -7.30 10.66
CA ALA A 67 -5.30 -8.70 10.55
C ALA A 67 -5.39 -9.26 9.12
N PRO A 68 -5.92 -8.54 8.11
CA PRO A 68 -5.93 -9.06 6.74
C PRO A 68 -4.54 -9.29 6.16
N ASP A 69 -3.59 -8.39 6.43
CA ASP A 69 -2.21 -8.49 5.97
C ASP A 69 -1.47 -9.61 6.69
N ASP A 70 -1.63 -9.72 8.02
CA ASP A 70 -1.07 -10.79 8.82
C ASP A 70 -1.56 -12.17 8.38
N ILE A 71 -2.86 -12.31 8.11
CA ILE A 71 -3.45 -13.58 7.62
C ILE A 71 -2.89 -13.92 6.25
N PHE A 72 -2.81 -12.95 5.34
CA PHE A 72 -2.24 -13.15 4.02
C PHE A 72 -0.77 -13.59 4.10
N SER A 73 0.05 -12.88 4.89
CA SER A 73 1.46 -13.19 5.06
C SER A 73 1.68 -14.57 5.70
N LYS A 74 0.93 -14.91 6.75
CA LYS A 74 1.02 -16.24 7.35
C LYS A 74 0.65 -17.35 6.38
N LEU A 75 -0.44 -17.15 5.63
CA LEU A 75 -0.87 -18.12 4.63
C LEU A 75 0.19 -18.31 3.53
N THR A 76 0.71 -17.21 2.95
CA THR A 76 1.58 -17.28 1.78
C THR A 76 3.02 -17.62 2.10
N ASP A 77 3.52 -17.21 3.26
CA ASP A 77 4.94 -17.31 3.59
C ASP A 77 5.24 -18.50 4.53
N ALA A 78 4.23 -19.02 5.23
CA ALA A 78 4.40 -20.08 6.22
C ALA A 78 3.60 -21.36 5.92
N ASP A 79 2.31 -21.22 5.55
CA ASP A 79 1.40 -22.37 5.49
C ASP A 79 1.37 -23.03 4.09
N LEU A 80 1.50 -22.22 3.01
CA LEU A 80 1.45 -22.79 1.66
C LEU A 80 2.75 -23.52 1.32
N THR A 81 2.58 -24.74 0.85
CA THR A 81 3.65 -25.56 0.26
C THR A 81 3.31 -25.86 -1.19
N PHE A 82 4.33 -25.88 -2.04
CA PHE A 82 4.16 -26.10 -3.48
C PHE A 82 4.84 -27.41 -3.89
N PRO A 83 4.24 -28.18 -4.80
CA PRO A 83 4.94 -29.28 -5.44
C PRO A 83 6.18 -28.77 -6.20
N ASP A 84 7.26 -29.54 -6.19
CA ASP A 84 8.46 -29.18 -6.94
C ASP A 84 8.15 -29.00 -8.43
N ALA A 85 8.84 -28.04 -9.06
CA ALA A 85 8.79 -27.87 -10.50
C ALA A 85 9.71 -28.89 -11.19
N VAL A 86 9.28 -29.44 -12.33
CA VAL A 86 10.03 -30.48 -13.05
C VAL A 86 10.50 -29.93 -14.40
N ASP A 87 11.79 -30.14 -14.71
CA ASP A 87 12.40 -29.71 -15.96
C ASP A 87 12.16 -30.73 -17.11
N GLY A 88 12.65 -30.39 -18.32
CA GLY A 88 12.52 -31.26 -19.49
C GLY A 88 13.28 -32.58 -19.41
N GLN A 89 14.16 -32.74 -18.42
CA GLN A 89 14.93 -33.99 -18.18
C GLN A 89 14.32 -34.82 -17.03
N GLY A 90 13.23 -34.32 -16.40
CA GLY A 90 12.58 -34.99 -15.28
C GLY A 90 13.20 -34.67 -13.91
N GLN A 91 14.13 -33.72 -13.83
CA GLN A 91 14.70 -33.29 -12.56
C GLN A 91 13.77 -32.36 -11.82
N ALA A 92 13.59 -32.62 -10.51
CA ALA A 92 12.77 -31.79 -9.61
C ALA A 92 13.57 -30.58 -9.08
N HIS A 93 12.91 -29.44 -9.03
CA HIS A 93 13.42 -28.17 -8.52
C HIS A 93 12.51 -27.64 -7.46
N PRO A 94 12.98 -27.34 -6.23
CA PRO A 94 12.15 -26.82 -5.15
C PRO A 94 11.44 -25.52 -5.56
N LEU A 95 10.10 -25.50 -5.39
CA LEU A 95 9.25 -24.37 -5.72
C LEU A 95 8.79 -23.66 -4.45
N SER A 96 8.98 -22.37 -4.43
CA SER A 96 8.48 -21.45 -3.41
C SER A 96 8.15 -20.09 -4.03
N ASN A 97 7.50 -19.19 -3.30
CA ASN A 97 7.32 -17.80 -3.74
C ASN A 97 8.66 -17.13 -4.10
N GLY A 98 9.71 -17.41 -3.32
CA GLY A 98 11.05 -16.85 -3.54
C GLY A 98 11.77 -17.44 -4.75
N SER A 99 11.64 -18.76 -5.01
CA SER A 99 12.30 -19.42 -6.14
C SER A 99 11.55 -19.28 -7.47
N TYR A 100 10.26 -18.94 -7.43
CA TYR A 100 9.41 -18.88 -8.62
C TYR A 100 9.97 -17.99 -9.74
N THR A 101 10.38 -16.77 -9.42
CA THR A 101 10.94 -15.84 -10.41
C THR A 101 12.20 -16.39 -11.08
N LEU A 102 13.06 -17.05 -10.31
CA LEU A 102 14.26 -17.69 -10.84
C LEU A 102 13.90 -18.83 -11.80
N LEU A 103 12.96 -19.69 -11.41
CA LEU A 103 12.50 -20.81 -12.24
C LEU A 103 11.82 -20.33 -13.53
N MET A 104 11.05 -19.24 -13.46
CA MET A 104 10.43 -18.60 -14.64
C MET A 104 11.43 -17.95 -15.59
N SER A 105 12.64 -17.63 -15.13
CA SER A 105 13.72 -17.07 -15.96
C SER A 105 14.55 -18.15 -16.66
N SER A 106 14.26 -19.44 -16.42
CA SER A 106 14.95 -20.56 -17.05
C SER A 106 14.72 -20.60 -18.57
N PRO A 107 15.71 -20.96 -19.39
CA PRO A 107 15.50 -21.25 -20.81
C PRO A 107 14.63 -22.48 -21.04
N ASP A 108 14.56 -23.42 -20.07
CA ASP A 108 13.75 -24.62 -20.16
C ASP A 108 12.26 -24.31 -20.04
N ARG A 109 11.54 -24.52 -21.16
CA ARG A 109 10.09 -24.28 -21.21
C ARG A 109 9.29 -25.23 -20.30
N ALA A 110 9.75 -26.50 -20.17
CA ALA A 110 9.06 -27.49 -19.34
C ALA A 110 9.14 -27.10 -17.88
N LEU A 111 10.30 -26.64 -17.41
CA LEU A 111 10.50 -26.12 -16.07
C LEU A 111 9.61 -24.90 -15.79
N ARG A 112 9.58 -23.91 -16.69
CA ARG A 112 8.71 -22.73 -16.52
C ARG A 112 7.24 -23.12 -16.43
N LYS A 113 6.78 -24.03 -17.32
CA LYS A 113 5.40 -24.50 -17.32
C LYS A 113 5.06 -25.21 -16.01
N SER A 114 5.90 -26.15 -15.59
CA SER A 114 5.71 -26.89 -14.33
C SER A 114 5.68 -25.94 -13.11
N ALA A 115 6.60 -24.99 -13.03
CA ALA A 115 6.64 -23.99 -11.96
C ALA A 115 5.35 -23.16 -11.92
N PHE A 116 4.88 -22.68 -13.07
CA PHE A 116 3.64 -21.91 -13.18
C PHE A 116 2.42 -22.74 -12.75
N GLU A 117 2.24 -23.92 -13.31
CA GLU A 117 1.08 -24.75 -13.03
C GLU A 117 1.03 -25.18 -11.56
N ASN A 118 2.16 -25.57 -10.99
CA ASN A 118 2.25 -26.00 -9.59
C ASN A 118 1.98 -24.85 -8.62
N LEU A 119 2.54 -23.66 -8.85
CA LEU A 119 2.29 -22.49 -8.00
C LEU A 119 0.80 -22.10 -8.04
N TYR A 120 0.26 -21.91 -9.24
CA TYR A 120 -1.12 -21.42 -9.37
C TYR A 120 -2.19 -22.46 -9.05
N SER A 121 -1.89 -23.77 -9.10
CA SER A 121 -2.81 -24.80 -8.62
C SER A 121 -3.04 -24.69 -7.11
N VAL A 122 -1.97 -24.44 -6.34
CA VAL A 122 -2.05 -24.25 -4.89
C VAL A 122 -2.80 -22.96 -4.55
N TYR A 123 -2.45 -21.84 -5.19
CA TYR A 123 -3.18 -20.58 -5.01
C TYR A 123 -4.66 -20.71 -5.44
N GLY A 124 -4.93 -21.43 -6.51
CA GLY A 124 -6.29 -21.72 -6.97
C GLY A 124 -7.14 -22.48 -5.94
N GLY A 125 -6.53 -23.38 -5.19
CA GLY A 125 -7.16 -24.05 -4.05
C GLY A 125 -7.53 -23.10 -2.91
N MET A 126 -6.79 -22.01 -2.75
CA MET A 126 -7.00 -21.01 -1.68
C MET A 126 -7.75 -19.75 -2.13
N LYS A 127 -8.31 -19.74 -3.34
CA LYS A 127 -8.94 -18.55 -3.94
C LYS A 127 -9.99 -17.87 -3.06
N ASN A 128 -10.79 -18.64 -2.32
CA ASN A 128 -11.83 -18.08 -1.46
C ASN A 128 -11.25 -17.38 -0.23
N THR A 129 -10.21 -17.94 0.37
CA THR A 129 -9.49 -17.33 1.50
C THR A 129 -8.78 -16.06 1.05
N LEU A 130 -8.08 -16.11 -0.07
CA LEU A 130 -7.39 -14.96 -0.65
C LEU A 130 -8.36 -13.84 -1.03
N ALA A 131 -9.50 -14.18 -1.61
CA ALA A 131 -10.56 -13.22 -1.93
C ALA A 131 -11.15 -12.59 -0.66
N ALA A 132 -11.33 -13.37 0.41
CA ALA A 132 -11.85 -12.87 1.69
C ALA A 132 -10.85 -11.92 2.37
N THR A 133 -9.55 -12.25 2.38
CA THR A 133 -8.51 -11.37 2.94
C THR A 133 -8.39 -10.06 2.16
N LEU A 134 -8.40 -10.12 0.82
CA LEU A 134 -8.42 -8.92 -0.02
C LEU A 134 -9.67 -8.07 0.23
N ALA A 135 -10.85 -8.70 0.32
CA ALA A 135 -12.09 -7.99 0.62
C ALA A 135 -12.07 -7.34 2.01
N ALA A 136 -11.46 -7.98 3.00
CA ALA A 136 -11.26 -7.42 4.33
C ALA A 136 -10.34 -6.19 4.28
N GLN A 137 -9.24 -6.26 3.54
CA GLN A 137 -8.32 -5.13 3.33
C GLN A 137 -9.03 -3.94 2.66
N VAL A 138 -9.81 -4.19 1.61
CA VAL A 138 -10.59 -3.13 0.96
C VAL A 138 -11.60 -2.48 1.92
N LYS A 139 -12.31 -3.29 2.71
CA LYS A 139 -13.26 -2.79 3.72
C LYS A 139 -12.55 -1.94 4.79
N GLN A 140 -11.39 -2.36 5.22
CA GLN A 140 -10.56 -1.62 6.18
C GLN A 140 -10.17 -0.24 5.61
N LEU A 141 -9.65 -0.17 4.37
CA LEU A 141 -9.32 1.09 3.71
C LEU A 141 -10.54 2.00 3.57
N GLN A 142 -11.69 1.44 3.20
CA GLN A 142 -12.96 2.18 3.12
C GLN A 142 -13.43 2.69 4.49
N PHE A 143 -13.26 1.91 5.55
CA PHE A 143 -13.61 2.33 6.91
C PHE A 143 -12.78 3.53 7.34
N PHE A 144 -11.44 3.45 7.25
CA PHE A 144 -10.57 4.55 7.70
C PHE A 144 -10.72 5.81 6.84
N SER A 145 -10.86 5.67 5.52
CA SER A 145 -11.09 6.82 4.65
C SER A 145 -12.39 7.54 5.00
N LYS A 146 -13.46 6.79 5.23
CA LYS A 146 -14.77 7.32 5.60
C LYS A 146 -14.77 7.96 6.99
N ALA A 147 -14.15 7.30 7.97
CA ALA A 147 -14.00 7.82 9.33
C ALA A 147 -13.25 9.16 9.32
N ARG A 148 -12.20 9.29 8.49
CA ARG A 148 -11.41 10.53 8.32
C ARG A 148 -12.01 11.51 7.30
N ARG A 149 -13.24 11.33 6.87
CA ARG A 149 -14.00 12.24 5.99
C ARG A 149 -13.35 12.45 4.62
N TYR A 150 -12.65 11.44 4.08
CA TYR A 150 -12.20 11.48 2.69
C TYR A 150 -13.37 11.12 1.75
N PRO A 151 -13.41 11.72 0.54
CA PRO A 151 -14.46 11.42 -0.44
C PRO A 151 -14.38 9.97 -0.96
N SER A 152 -13.18 9.39 -0.96
CA SER A 152 -12.94 8.01 -1.42
C SER A 152 -11.72 7.40 -0.71
N ALA A 153 -11.59 6.07 -0.77
CA ALA A 153 -10.38 5.39 -0.32
C ALA A 153 -9.17 5.74 -1.20
N LEU A 154 -9.40 6.03 -2.49
CA LEU A 154 -8.36 6.51 -3.40
C LEU A 154 -7.84 7.88 -2.97
N ALA A 155 -8.73 8.84 -2.70
CA ALA A 155 -8.36 10.16 -2.19
C ALA A 155 -7.52 10.05 -0.92
N ALA A 156 -7.95 9.21 0.03
CA ALA A 156 -7.21 8.96 1.27
C ALA A 156 -5.82 8.38 1.03
N SER A 157 -5.69 7.44 0.07
CA SER A 157 -4.40 6.82 -0.26
C SER A 157 -3.43 7.79 -0.94
N LEU A 158 -3.93 8.70 -1.77
CA LEU A 158 -3.13 9.68 -2.50
C LEU A 158 -2.80 10.92 -1.65
N ASP A 159 -3.56 11.15 -0.58
CA ASP A 159 -3.37 12.31 0.28
C ASP A 159 -1.97 12.37 0.90
N GLY A 160 -1.45 11.25 1.38
CA GLY A 160 -0.12 11.18 2.01
C GLY A 160 1.02 11.69 1.12
N THR A 161 0.93 11.45 -0.18
CA THR A 161 1.90 11.87 -1.21
C THR A 161 1.50 13.16 -1.92
N HIS A 162 0.32 13.70 -1.63
CA HIS A 162 -0.25 14.90 -2.24
C HIS A 162 -0.32 14.77 -3.79
N VAL A 163 -0.74 13.61 -4.26
CA VAL A 163 -0.94 13.33 -5.69
C VAL A 163 -2.42 13.54 -6.03
N PRO A 164 -2.76 14.40 -6.99
CA PRO A 164 -4.15 14.55 -7.46
C PRO A 164 -4.68 13.25 -8.09
N GLU A 165 -5.98 12.96 -7.92
CA GLU A 165 -6.62 11.77 -8.50
C GLU A 165 -6.52 11.74 -10.04
N GLU A 166 -6.47 12.91 -10.69
CA GLU A 166 -6.31 13.02 -12.13
C GLU A 166 -4.99 12.40 -12.62
N VAL A 167 -3.90 12.52 -11.84
CA VAL A 167 -2.60 11.92 -12.17
C VAL A 167 -2.72 10.41 -12.17
N TYR A 168 -3.40 9.83 -11.15
CA TYR A 168 -3.65 8.41 -11.06
C TYR A 168 -4.48 7.89 -12.24
N HIS A 169 -5.60 8.56 -12.56
CA HIS A 169 -6.45 8.19 -13.68
C HIS A 169 -5.76 8.37 -15.02
N ASN A 170 -4.96 9.43 -15.18
CA ASN A 170 -4.18 9.66 -16.38
C ASN A 170 -3.11 8.58 -16.61
N LEU A 171 -2.45 8.13 -15.55
CA LEU A 171 -1.52 7.00 -15.63
C LEU A 171 -2.22 5.74 -16.16
N ILE A 172 -3.37 5.38 -15.59
CA ILE A 172 -4.15 4.21 -16.04
C ILE A 172 -4.56 4.35 -17.51
N SER A 173 -5.10 5.51 -17.91
CA SER A 173 -5.55 5.73 -19.28
C SER A 173 -4.38 5.68 -20.26
N THR A 174 -3.23 6.24 -19.91
CA THR A 174 -2.02 6.23 -20.74
C THR A 174 -1.48 4.81 -20.92
N VAL A 175 -1.41 4.02 -19.85
CA VAL A 175 -0.98 2.60 -19.94
C VAL A 175 -1.96 1.81 -20.83
N ARG A 176 -3.26 1.99 -20.65
CA ARG A 176 -4.29 1.33 -21.48
C ARG A 176 -4.24 1.72 -22.94
N ALA A 177 -3.89 2.97 -23.24
CA ALA A 177 -3.74 3.45 -24.62
C ALA A 177 -2.48 2.91 -25.31
N ASN A 178 -1.49 2.42 -24.55
CA ASN A 178 -0.20 1.95 -25.06
C ASN A 178 0.12 0.49 -24.66
N PRO A 179 -0.82 -0.48 -24.84
CA PRO A 179 -0.64 -1.84 -24.33
C PRO A 179 0.52 -2.59 -25.00
N VAL A 180 0.80 -2.27 -26.27
CA VAL A 180 1.86 -2.91 -27.06
C VAL A 180 3.24 -2.62 -26.48
N SER A 181 3.51 -1.36 -26.12
CA SER A 181 4.78 -0.94 -25.50
C SER A 181 5.02 -1.66 -24.17
N TYR A 182 3.97 -1.83 -23.36
CA TYR A 182 4.06 -2.53 -22.08
C TYR A 182 4.26 -4.03 -22.24
N THR A 183 3.50 -4.69 -23.12
CA THR A 183 3.61 -6.15 -23.36
C THR A 183 4.93 -6.54 -23.97
N HIS A 184 5.50 -5.74 -24.88
CA HIS A 184 6.82 -6.01 -25.46
C HIS A 184 7.98 -5.86 -24.47
N LEU A 185 7.83 -5.04 -23.42
CA LEU A 185 8.83 -4.93 -22.35
C LEU A 185 8.78 -6.11 -21.36
N THR A 186 7.62 -6.74 -21.20
CA THR A 186 7.38 -7.73 -20.14
C THR A 186 7.33 -9.17 -20.64
N LEU A 187 7.14 -9.39 -21.94
CA LEU A 187 7.18 -10.74 -22.52
C LEU A 187 8.62 -11.08 -22.92
N PRO A 188 9.20 -12.20 -22.44
CA PRO A 188 10.43 -12.72 -23.01
C PRO A 188 10.19 -13.07 -24.49
N THR A 189 11.00 -12.48 -25.35
CA THR A 189 11.07 -12.80 -26.78
C THR A 189 11.53 -14.23 -27.02
#